data_b8813a89b4df78fc0ad5fa670368a4aa
#
_entry.id   b8813a89b4df78fc0ad5fa670368a4aa
#
_cell.length_a   1.000
_cell.length_b   1.000
_cell.length_c   1.000
_cell.angle_alpha   90.00
_cell.angle_beta   90.00
_cell.angle_gamma   90.00
#
_symmetry.space_group_name_H-M   'P 1'
#
loop_
_entity.id
_entity.type
_entity.pdbx_description
1 polymer ?
#
loop_
_entity_poly.entity_id
_entity_poly.type
_entity_poly.pdbx_seq_one_letter_code
_entity_poly.pdbx_strand_id
1 'polypeptide(L)'
;MGESGSGKTTAMRNLPSKETFYIDCDKKGLNWKGWKKEYNVENKNYWSTDSFSVVSSLMDKVDKQENFQHIKYLVIDTLNGLMVAEKMRILAMQSGDKRSAWSDLAQNGWALINKALTLRDDLTVIILCHSETISDDNGIIKTRIKTNGRKLEKLVLESKMTTVIWSVRQDGKYKFILSADGSTCKVPMGSFDTDECDNDIMIVIKALEDY
;
A
#
# COMPACT_ATOMS: atom_id res chain seq x y z
N MET A 1 5.74 2.51 -2.49
CA MET A 1 5.86 3.61 -1.52
C MET A 1 6.17 4.94 -2.20
N GLY A 2 5.99 6.10 -1.53
CA GLY A 2 6.36 7.41 -2.08
C GLY A 2 5.78 8.56 -1.24
N GLU A 3 6.28 9.78 -1.43
CA GLU A 3 5.79 10.97 -0.75
C GLU A 3 4.38 11.36 -1.19
N SER A 4 3.75 12.31 -0.48
CA SER A 4 2.50 12.90 -0.94
C SER A 4 2.71 13.59 -2.29
N GLY A 5 1.79 13.37 -3.25
CA GLY A 5 1.92 13.94 -4.61
C GLY A 5 2.89 13.21 -5.54
N SER A 6 3.50 12.10 -5.12
CA SER A 6 4.44 11.33 -5.97
C SER A 6 3.77 10.47 -7.06
N GLY A 7 2.44 10.44 -7.13
CA GLY A 7 1.72 9.68 -8.16
C GLY A 7 1.26 8.27 -7.75
N LYS A 8 1.39 7.86 -6.48
CA LYS A 8 0.98 6.53 -6.01
C LYS A 8 -0.43 6.12 -6.42
N THR A 9 -1.43 6.91 -6.03
CA THR A 9 -2.84 6.65 -6.37
C THR A 9 -3.07 6.71 -7.88
N THR A 10 -2.47 7.70 -8.57
CA THR A 10 -2.60 7.88 -10.03
C THR A 10 -2.03 6.70 -10.81
N ALA A 11 -1.02 6.04 -10.30
CA ALA A 11 -0.43 4.87 -10.92
C ALA A 11 -1.41 3.68 -11.07
N MET A 12 -2.48 3.66 -10.26
CA MET A 12 -3.52 2.62 -10.29
C MET A 12 -4.58 2.85 -11.38
N ARG A 13 -4.55 3.97 -12.09
CA ARG A 13 -5.59 4.41 -13.05
C ARG A 13 -5.91 3.44 -14.18
N ASN A 14 -4.94 2.62 -14.58
CA ASN A 14 -5.07 1.67 -15.68
C ASN A 14 -5.39 0.23 -15.22
N LEU A 15 -5.61 0.01 -13.92
CA LEU A 15 -6.10 -1.28 -13.43
C LEU A 15 -7.51 -1.54 -13.99
N PRO A 16 -7.79 -2.78 -14.47
CA PRO A 16 -9.13 -3.15 -14.94
C PRO A 16 -10.14 -3.04 -13.78
N SER A 17 -11.01 -2.04 -13.81
CA SER A 17 -11.93 -1.75 -12.70
C SER A 17 -12.88 -2.90 -12.35
N LYS A 18 -13.22 -3.75 -13.33
CA LYS A 18 -14.05 -4.95 -13.12
C LYS A 18 -13.33 -6.09 -12.40
N GLU A 19 -11.99 -6.09 -12.40
CA GLU A 19 -11.15 -7.10 -11.77
C GLU A 19 -10.40 -6.53 -10.55
N THR A 20 -10.69 -5.29 -10.16
CA THR A 20 -10.02 -4.57 -9.08
C THR A 20 -10.98 -4.27 -7.94
N PHE A 21 -10.59 -4.58 -6.71
CA PHE A 21 -11.23 -4.08 -5.51
C PHE A 21 -10.35 -3.02 -4.85
N TYR A 22 -10.86 -1.79 -4.71
CA TYR A 22 -10.12 -0.65 -4.21
C TYR A 22 -10.57 -0.24 -2.81
N ILE A 23 -9.66 -0.21 -1.85
CA ILE A 23 -9.89 0.25 -0.48
C ILE A 23 -9.19 1.59 -0.28
N ASP A 24 -9.97 2.68 -0.21
CA ASP A 24 -9.49 4.04 0.06
C ASP A 24 -9.43 4.28 1.58
N CYS A 25 -8.23 4.13 2.15
CA CYS A 25 -8.00 4.29 3.58
C CYS A 25 -7.73 5.75 3.99
N ASP A 26 -7.50 6.64 3.03
CA ASP A 26 -7.34 8.07 3.26
C ASP A 26 -8.68 8.82 3.17
N LYS A 27 -9.74 8.17 2.70
CA LYS A 27 -11.11 8.73 2.53
C LYS A 27 -11.16 9.99 1.65
N LYS A 28 -10.27 10.08 0.67
CA LYS A 28 -10.15 11.26 -0.21
C LYS A 28 -10.66 11.01 -1.63
N GLY A 29 -11.02 9.76 -1.96
CA GLY A 29 -11.34 9.35 -3.32
C GLY A 29 -10.10 9.17 -4.19
N LEU A 30 -10.33 8.80 -5.46
CA LEU A 30 -9.26 8.56 -6.41
C LEU A 30 -9.00 9.82 -7.23
N ASN A 31 -7.77 10.02 -7.70
CA ASN A 31 -7.31 11.30 -8.25
C ASN A 31 -7.17 11.32 -9.78
N TRP A 32 -8.02 10.58 -10.49
CA TRP A 32 -8.13 10.68 -11.95
C TRP A 32 -9.57 10.97 -12.41
N LYS A 33 -9.71 11.56 -13.58
CA LYS A 33 -11.00 11.92 -14.14
C LYS A 33 -11.82 10.66 -14.47
N GLY A 34 -13.06 10.64 -14.04
CA GLY A 34 -14.00 9.55 -14.38
C GLY A 34 -14.00 8.38 -13.39
N TRP A 35 -13.11 8.34 -12.40
CA TRP A 35 -12.98 7.23 -11.47
C TRP A 35 -14.29 6.80 -10.79
N LYS A 36 -15.20 7.74 -10.46
CA LYS A 36 -16.49 7.44 -9.81
C LYS A 36 -17.44 6.58 -10.65
N LYS A 37 -17.26 6.57 -11.98
CA LYS A 37 -18.05 5.70 -12.87
C LYS A 37 -17.54 4.26 -12.85
N GLU A 38 -16.26 4.07 -12.55
CA GLU A 38 -15.58 2.79 -12.55
C GLU A 38 -15.52 2.16 -11.16
N TYR A 39 -15.24 2.98 -10.14
CA TYR A 39 -15.07 2.56 -8.74
C TYR A 39 -16.17 3.18 -7.88
N ASN A 40 -17.12 2.37 -7.44
CA ASN A 40 -18.25 2.80 -6.61
C ASN A 40 -18.91 1.62 -5.89
N VAL A 41 -19.87 1.93 -5.03
CA VAL A 41 -20.61 0.93 -4.24
C VAL A 41 -21.51 0.05 -5.12
N GLU A 42 -22.05 0.59 -6.22
CA GLU A 42 -22.92 -0.14 -7.14
C GLU A 42 -22.15 -1.24 -7.87
N ASN A 43 -20.94 -0.94 -8.30
CA ASN A 43 -20.01 -1.91 -8.90
C ASN A 43 -19.40 -2.86 -7.86
N LYS A 44 -19.62 -2.65 -6.57
CA LYS A 44 -19.10 -3.44 -5.45
C LYS A 44 -17.58 -3.60 -5.44
N ASN A 45 -16.87 -2.63 -6.00
CA ASN A 45 -15.42 -2.66 -6.21
C ASN A 45 -14.66 -1.52 -5.52
N TYR A 46 -15.35 -0.70 -4.70
CA TYR A 46 -14.76 0.41 -3.97
C TYR A 46 -15.32 0.48 -2.54
N TRP A 47 -14.43 0.67 -1.59
CA TRP A 47 -14.77 0.89 -0.19
C TRP A 47 -13.87 1.94 0.45
N SER A 48 -14.46 2.86 1.22
CA SER A 48 -13.72 3.90 1.94
C SER A 48 -13.77 3.63 3.44
N THR A 49 -12.61 3.42 4.07
CA THR A 49 -12.51 3.12 5.50
C THR A 49 -11.10 3.37 6.04
N ASP A 50 -11.00 3.86 7.27
CA ASP A 50 -9.75 4.04 8.02
C ASP A 50 -9.61 3.07 9.20
N SER A 51 -10.29 1.92 9.14
CA SER A 51 -10.27 0.89 10.19
C SER A 51 -9.55 -0.36 9.73
N PHE A 52 -8.52 -0.79 10.46
CA PHE A 52 -7.80 -2.04 10.22
C PHE A 52 -8.71 -3.27 10.21
N SER A 53 -9.68 -3.35 11.14
CA SER A 53 -10.60 -4.48 11.24
C SER A 53 -11.52 -4.57 10.03
N VAL A 54 -11.99 -3.43 9.51
CA VAL A 54 -12.82 -3.37 8.30
C VAL A 54 -12.00 -3.79 7.09
N VAL A 55 -10.78 -3.26 6.92
CA VAL A 55 -9.89 -3.67 5.82
C VAL A 55 -9.61 -5.17 5.88
N SER A 56 -9.29 -5.70 7.07
CA SER A 56 -9.07 -7.14 7.26
C SER A 56 -10.30 -7.98 6.85
N SER A 57 -11.50 -7.53 7.20
CA SER A 57 -12.75 -8.21 6.82
C SER A 57 -13.01 -8.14 5.31
N LEU A 58 -12.68 -7.01 4.67
CA LEU A 58 -12.78 -6.85 3.21
C LEU A 58 -11.79 -7.77 2.47
N MET A 59 -10.57 -7.92 2.99
CA MET A 59 -9.58 -8.88 2.47
C MET A 59 -10.13 -10.31 2.50
N ASP A 60 -10.71 -10.76 3.64
CA ASP A 60 -11.36 -12.07 3.73
C ASP A 60 -12.52 -12.22 2.74
N LYS A 61 -13.30 -11.15 2.55
CA LYS A 61 -14.42 -11.15 1.62
C LYS A 61 -13.94 -11.33 0.18
N VAL A 62 -12.92 -10.60 -0.24
CA VAL A 62 -12.34 -10.69 -1.58
C VAL A 62 -11.68 -12.05 -1.81
N ASP A 63 -11.04 -12.60 -0.78
CA ASP A 63 -10.37 -13.88 -0.83
C ASP A 63 -11.34 -15.08 -0.95
N LYS A 64 -12.41 -15.08 -0.12
CA LYS A 64 -13.20 -16.29 0.13
C LYS A 64 -14.58 -16.33 -0.51
N GLN A 65 -15.17 -15.15 -0.80
CA GLN A 65 -16.55 -15.12 -1.30
C GLN A 65 -16.62 -15.32 -2.80
N GLU A 66 -17.51 -16.18 -3.27
CA GLU A 66 -17.74 -16.51 -4.67
C GLU A 66 -17.95 -15.27 -5.55
N ASN A 67 -18.70 -14.29 -5.03
CA ASN A 67 -18.98 -13.03 -5.75
C ASN A 67 -17.75 -12.16 -6.03
N PHE A 68 -16.59 -12.47 -5.43
CA PHE A 68 -15.34 -11.73 -5.59
C PHE A 68 -14.21 -12.54 -6.24
N GLN A 69 -14.50 -13.76 -6.71
CA GLN A 69 -13.47 -14.60 -7.35
C GLN A 69 -12.95 -14.03 -8.68
N HIS A 70 -13.72 -13.13 -9.30
CA HIS A 70 -13.30 -12.40 -10.50
C HIS A 70 -12.31 -11.26 -10.21
N ILE A 71 -12.12 -10.88 -8.94
CA ILE A 71 -11.17 -9.84 -8.53
C ILE A 71 -9.75 -10.42 -8.58
N LYS A 72 -8.88 -9.77 -9.34
CA LYS A 72 -7.45 -10.11 -9.48
C LYS A 72 -6.54 -9.13 -8.77
N TYR A 73 -7.04 -7.92 -8.51
CA TYR A 73 -6.24 -6.84 -7.91
C TYR A 73 -6.95 -6.29 -6.68
N LEU A 74 -6.27 -6.34 -5.54
CA LEU A 74 -6.73 -5.72 -4.30
C LEU A 74 -5.82 -4.55 -3.96
N VAL A 75 -6.35 -3.32 -3.98
CA VAL A 75 -5.59 -2.11 -3.67
C VAL A 75 -5.96 -1.59 -2.28
N ILE A 76 -4.94 -1.30 -1.46
CA ILE A 76 -5.07 -0.67 -0.14
C ILE A 76 -4.35 0.69 -0.19
N ASP A 77 -5.09 1.79 -0.26
CA ASP A 77 -4.57 3.16 -0.44
C ASP A 77 -5.00 4.09 0.72
N THR A 78 -4.20 4.35 1.74
CA THR A 78 -2.84 3.92 2.03
C THR A 78 -2.78 3.18 3.38
N LEU A 79 -1.76 2.36 3.59
CA LEU A 79 -1.46 1.79 4.92
C LEU A 79 -1.26 2.91 5.95
N ASN A 80 -0.67 4.03 5.54
CA ASN A 80 -0.46 5.19 6.41
C ASN A 80 -1.77 5.85 6.84
N GLY A 81 -2.80 5.85 6.00
CA GLY A 81 -4.13 6.33 6.36
C GLY A 81 -4.69 5.57 7.57
N LEU A 82 -4.58 4.24 7.55
CA LEU A 82 -4.98 3.38 8.67
C LEU A 82 -4.16 3.68 9.95
N MET A 83 -2.83 3.74 9.81
CA MET A 83 -1.94 4.00 10.95
C MET A 83 -2.18 5.39 11.57
N VAL A 84 -2.39 6.41 10.74
CA VAL A 84 -2.66 7.78 11.23
C VAL A 84 -4.02 7.85 11.92
N ALA A 85 -5.05 7.26 11.35
CA ALA A 85 -6.38 7.24 11.95
C ALA A 85 -6.35 6.55 13.33
N GLU A 86 -5.69 5.40 13.44
CA GLU A 86 -5.55 4.69 14.72
C GLU A 86 -4.73 5.49 15.72
N LYS A 87 -3.61 6.09 15.30
CA LYS A 87 -2.83 7.01 16.13
C LYS A 87 -3.69 8.13 16.70
N MET A 88 -4.54 8.76 15.86
CA MET A 88 -5.42 9.85 16.32
C MET A 88 -6.46 9.36 17.31
N ARG A 89 -7.01 8.16 17.14
CA ARG A 89 -7.92 7.53 18.12
C ARG A 89 -7.22 7.32 19.48
N ILE A 90 -5.99 6.80 19.47
CA ILE A 90 -5.18 6.58 20.69
C ILE A 90 -4.92 7.93 21.39
N LEU A 91 -4.55 8.96 20.65
CA LEU A 91 -4.28 10.29 21.22
C LEU A 91 -5.53 10.90 21.85
N ALA A 92 -6.71 10.66 21.26
CA ALA A 92 -8.00 11.17 21.75
C ALA A 92 -8.55 10.40 22.96
N MET A 93 -7.99 9.24 23.32
CA MET A 93 -8.42 8.48 24.50
C MET A 93 -8.27 9.30 25.78
N GLN A 94 -9.37 9.50 26.51
CA GLN A 94 -9.37 10.15 27.84
C GLN A 94 -9.10 9.16 28.96
N SER A 95 -9.43 7.89 28.76
CA SER A 95 -9.23 6.78 29.71
C SER A 95 -8.78 5.53 28.98
N GLY A 96 -8.28 4.54 29.71
CA GLY A 96 -7.81 3.27 29.18
C GLY A 96 -6.28 3.21 29.03
N ASP A 97 -5.79 2.04 28.66
CA ASP A 97 -4.36 1.77 28.52
C ASP A 97 -3.84 2.19 27.14
N LYS A 98 -3.37 3.45 27.05
CA LYS A 98 -2.73 3.96 25.83
C LYS A 98 -1.50 3.13 25.41
N ARG A 99 -0.79 2.52 26.36
CA ARG A 99 0.41 1.74 26.06
C ARG A 99 0.05 0.45 25.33
N SER A 100 -1.03 -0.20 25.74
CA SER A 100 -1.60 -1.34 25.01
C SER A 100 -2.05 -0.92 23.60
N ALA A 101 -2.81 0.17 23.47
CA ALA A 101 -3.30 0.68 22.20
C ALA A 101 -2.17 0.98 21.18
N TRP A 102 -1.02 1.50 21.64
CA TRP A 102 0.17 1.65 20.78
C TRP A 102 0.78 0.32 20.33
N SER A 103 0.64 -0.73 21.15
CA SER A 103 1.07 -2.08 20.77
C SER A 103 0.13 -2.66 19.71
N ASP A 104 -1.17 -2.45 19.90
CA ASP A 104 -2.21 -2.91 18.98
C ASP A 104 -2.06 -2.26 17.58
N LEU A 105 -1.72 -0.96 17.52
CA LEU A 105 -1.41 -0.29 16.26
C LEU A 105 -0.29 -1.01 15.49
N ALA A 106 0.81 -1.34 16.19
CA ALA A 106 1.93 -2.03 15.57
C ALA A 106 1.55 -3.45 15.13
N GLN A 107 0.79 -4.17 15.94
CA GLN A 107 0.29 -5.51 15.63
C GLN A 107 -0.68 -5.48 14.44
N ASN A 108 -1.60 -4.53 14.39
CA ASN A 108 -2.57 -4.39 13.30
C ASN A 108 -1.88 -4.10 11.96
N GLY A 109 -0.89 -3.19 11.94
CA GLY A 109 -0.11 -2.92 10.74
C GLY A 109 0.65 -4.13 10.23
N TRP A 110 1.31 -4.86 11.14
CA TRP A 110 2.00 -6.10 10.83
C TRP A 110 1.05 -7.22 10.37
N ALA A 111 -0.08 -7.40 11.08
CA ALA A 111 -1.08 -8.42 10.78
C ALA A 111 -1.70 -8.21 9.39
N LEU A 112 -1.95 -6.96 8.98
CA LEU A 112 -2.48 -6.65 7.66
C LEU A 112 -1.53 -7.12 6.56
N ILE A 113 -0.23 -6.85 6.70
CA ILE A 113 0.77 -7.28 5.72
C ILE A 113 0.88 -8.81 5.69
N ASN A 114 0.96 -9.46 6.86
CA ASN A 114 0.99 -10.92 6.89
C ASN A 114 -0.27 -11.55 6.28
N LYS A 115 -1.43 -10.96 6.51
CA LYS A 115 -2.68 -11.40 5.90
C LYS A 115 -2.63 -11.30 4.38
N ALA A 116 -2.09 -10.21 3.83
CA ALA A 116 -1.92 -10.05 2.39
C ALA A 116 -1.12 -11.19 1.75
N LEU A 117 -0.16 -11.76 2.49
CA LEU A 117 0.66 -12.90 2.04
C LEU A 117 -0.05 -14.27 2.12
N THR A 118 -1.23 -14.33 2.70
CA THR A 118 -1.98 -15.61 2.90
C THR A 118 -3.27 -15.66 2.08
N LEU A 119 -3.53 -14.65 1.27
CA LEU A 119 -4.67 -14.65 0.36
C LEU A 119 -4.40 -15.58 -0.83
N ARG A 120 -5.44 -15.87 -1.62
CA ARG A 120 -5.32 -16.78 -2.77
C ARG A 120 -4.24 -16.32 -3.75
N ASP A 121 -3.60 -17.28 -4.41
CA ASP A 121 -2.40 -17.05 -5.24
C ASP A 121 -2.67 -16.21 -6.51
N ASP A 122 -3.91 -16.23 -7.02
CA ASP A 122 -4.32 -15.46 -8.19
C ASP A 122 -4.74 -14.01 -7.87
N LEU A 123 -4.58 -13.57 -6.61
CA LEU A 123 -4.91 -12.23 -6.15
C LEU A 123 -3.64 -11.39 -5.91
N THR A 124 -3.38 -10.43 -6.77
CA THR A 124 -2.31 -9.46 -6.58
C THR A 124 -2.74 -8.41 -5.56
N VAL A 125 -2.05 -8.32 -4.42
CA VAL A 125 -2.29 -7.31 -3.40
C VAL A 125 -1.31 -6.14 -3.55
N ILE A 126 -1.83 -4.93 -3.72
CA ILE A 126 -1.07 -3.70 -3.89
C ILE A 126 -1.30 -2.80 -2.68
N ILE A 127 -0.26 -2.60 -1.86
CA ILE A 127 -0.32 -1.76 -0.67
C ILE A 127 0.41 -0.45 -0.94
N LEU A 128 -0.31 0.66 -0.99
CA LEU A 128 0.27 1.99 -1.13
C LEU A 128 0.70 2.52 0.24
N CYS A 129 1.95 3.01 0.30
CA CYS A 129 2.54 3.53 1.53
C CYS A 129 3.20 4.89 1.28
N HIS A 130 3.23 5.75 2.30
CA HIS A 130 4.13 6.89 2.29
C HIS A 130 5.57 6.43 2.51
N SER A 131 6.53 7.13 1.91
CA SER A 131 7.95 6.96 2.19
C SER A 131 8.42 7.99 3.23
N GLU A 132 9.52 7.66 3.89
CA GLU A 132 10.32 8.58 4.69
C GLU A 132 11.80 8.36 4.38
N THR A 133 12.59 9.42 4.48
CA THR A 133 14.04 9.35 4.37
C THR A 133 14.63 9.55 5.76
N ILE A 134 15.43 8.60 6.21
CA ILE A 134 16.07 8.61 7.52
C ILE A 134 17.59 8.57 7.34
N SER A 135 18.33 9.10 8.30
CA SER A 135 19.78 8.89 8.43
C SER A 135 20.01 7.95 9.60
N ASP A 136 20.87 6.96 9.41
CA ASP A 136 21.33 6.12 10.52
C ASP A 136 22.44 6.80 11.34
N ASP A 137 22.88 6.14 12.42
CA ASP A 137 23.93 6.66 13.31
C ASP A 137 25.29 6.83 12.61
N ASN A 138 25.49 6.23 11.44
CA ASN A 138 26.69 6.35 10.60
C ASN A 138 26.54 7.41 9.51
N GLY A 139 25.40 8.12 9.47
CA GLY A 139 25.10 9.13 8.45
C GLY A 139 24.64 8.54 7.11
N ILE A 140 24.34 7.24 7.04
CA ILE A 140 23.81 6.61 5.82
C ILE A 140 22.35 7.00 5.67
N ILE A 141 22.04 7.62 4.54
CA ILE A 141 20.67 8.03 4.18
C ILE A 141 19.94 6.85 3.57
N LYS A 142 18.73 6.56 4.07
CA LYS A 142 17.89 5.48 3.56
C LYS A 142 16.43 5.90 3.41
N THR A 143 15.87 5.66 2.23
CA THR A 143 14.44 5.83 1.96
C THR A 143 13.71 4.51 2.15
N ARG A 144 12.66 4.54 2.96
CA ARG A 144 11.86 3.36 3.34
C ARG A 144 10.37 3.68 3.48
N ILE A 145 9.55 2.67 3.73
CA ILE A 145 8.15 2.87 4.12
C ILE A 145 8.08 3.64 5.43
N LYS A 146 7.30 4.73 5.42
CA LYS A 146 7.03 5.51 6.63
C LYS A 146 6.11 4.74 7.57
N THR A 147 6.50 4.63 8.82
CA THR A 147 5.71 3.99 9.86
C THR A 147 5.28 4.97 10.95
N ASN A 148 4.23 4.64 11.69
CA ASN A 148 3.76 5.43 12.81
C ASN A 148 3.87 4.62 14.12
N GLY A 149 4.64 5.16 15.07
CA GLY A 149 4.84 4.56 16.39
C GLY A 149 6.15 3.79 16.51
N ARG A 150 6.88 4.06 17.60
CA ARG A 150 8.25 3.53 17.87
C ARG A 150 8.40 2.02 17.78
N LYS A 151 7.32 1.26 18.02
CA LYS A 151 7.36 -0.21 17.93
C LYS A 151 7.39 -0.67 16.50
N LEU A 152 6.62 0.00 15.61
CA LEU A 152 6.56 -0.34 14.20
C LEU A 152 7.81 0.17 13.44
N GLU A 153 8.42 1.27 13.90
CA GLU A 153 9.67 1.80 13.33
C GLU A 153 10.84 0.82 13.38
N LYS A 154 10.80 -0.11 14.33
CA LYS A 154 11.82 -1.18 14.48
C LYS A 154 11.56 -2.38 13.55
N LEU A 155 10.40 -2.45 12.93
CA LEU A 155 10.03 -3.51 12.01
C LEU A 155 10.26 -3.03 10.57
N VAL A 156 11.02 -3.79 9.81
CA VAL A 156 11.24 -3.54 8.39
C VAL A 156 10.09 -4.21 7.63
N LEU A 157 9.02 -3.45 7.37
CA LEU A 157 7.81 -3.97 6.71
C LEU A 157 8.11 -4.52 5.32
N GLU A 158 9.05 -3.89 4.61
CA GLU A 158 9.48 -4.27 3.28
C GLU A 158 10.13 -5.65 3.22
N SER A 159 10.62 -6.16 4.36
CA SER A 159 11.22 -7.51 4.41
C SER A 159 10.24 -8.62 4.05
N LYS A 160 8.94 -8.36 4.18
CA LYS A 160 7.86 -9.30 3.86
C LYS A 160 7.43 -9.29 2.40
N MET A 161 7.91 -8.35 1.62
CA MET A 161 7.50 -8.17 0.23
C MET A 161 8.62 -8.55 -0.71
N THR A 162 8.32 -9.19 -1.83
CA THR A 162 9.27 -9.49 -2.91
C THR A 162 9.49 -8.27 -3.81
N THR A 163 8.48 -7.43 -3.93
CA THR A 163 8.49 -6.22 -4.77
C THR A 163 8.18 -4.99 -3.94
N VAL A 164 9.08 -4.04 -3.94
CA VAL A 164 8.94 -2.72 -3.28
C VAL A 164 9.35 -1.63 -4.26
N ILE A 165 8.41 -0.80 -4.67
CA ILE A 165 8.58 0.23 -5.68
C ILE A 165 8.47 1.61 -5.05
N TRP A 166 9.31 2.53 -5.48
CA TRP A 166 9.31 3.91 -5.03
C TRP A 166 8.73 4.83 -6.11
N SER A 167 7.54 5.37 -5.87
CA SER A 167 6.90 6.34 -6.73
C SER A 167 7.48 7.73 -6.46
N VAL A 168 7.99 8.38 -7.49
CA VAL A 168 8.64 9.70 -7.43
C VAL A 168 8.09 10.64 -8.48
N ARG A 169 8.31 11.94 -8.25
CA ARG A 169 8.14 12.97 -9.28
C ARG A 169 9.48 13.68 -9.46
N GLN A 170 10.08 13.51 -10.63
CA GLN A 170 11.35 14.11 -11.01
C GLN A 170 11.19 14.84 -12.34
N ASP A 171 11.69 16.07 -12.44
CA ASP A 171 11.64 16.90 -13.66
C ASP A 171 10.23 17.02 -14.26
N GLY A 172 9.23 17.13 -13.38
CA GLY A 172 7.82 17.22 -13.77
C GLY A 172 7.17 15.90 -14.19
N LYS A 173 7.92 14.80 -14.29
CA LYS A 173 7.42 13.47 -14.69
C LYS A 173 7.23 12.58 -13.47
N TYR A 174 6.22 11.73 -13.54
CA TYR A 174 5.99 10.68 -12.55
C TYR A 174 6.65 9.38 -13.02
N LYS A 175 7.42 8.75 -12.12
CA LYS A 175 8.15 7.52 -12.40
C LYS A 175 8.05 6.54 -11.24
N PHE A 176 8.32 5.29 -11.52
CA PHE A 176 8.64 4.26 -10.56
C PHE A 176 10.13 3.99 -10.54
N ILE A 177 10.74 4.05 -9.36
CA ILE A 177 12.09 3.58 -9.10
C ILE A 177 11.98 2.14 -8.58
N LEU A 178 12.62 1.22 -9.27
CA LEU A 178 12.58 -0.22 -9.05
C LEU A 178 13.77 -0.69 -8.21
N SER A 179 14.93 -0.06 -8.42
CA SER A 179 16.15 -0.27 -7.68
C SER A 179 16.88 1.05 -7.49
N ALA A 180 17.34 1.33 -6.28
CA ALA A 180 18.19 2.50 -6.00
C ALA A 180 18.98 2.30 -4.72
N ASP A 181 20.24 2.69 -4.73
CA ASP A 181 21.09 2.75 -3.53
C ASP A 181 20.45 3.69 -2.49
N GLY A 182 20.59 3.36 -1.22
CA GLY A 182 19.99 4.14 -0.15
C GLY A 182 18.46 4.07 -0.11
N SER A 183 17.84 3.07 -0.72
CA SER A 183 16.41 2.81 -0.61
C SER A 183 16.10 1.35 -0.24
N THR A 184 14.84 1.07 0.12
CA THR A 184 14.33 -0.29 0.32
C THR A 184 13.65 -0.86 -0.94
N CYS A 185 13.82 -0.20 -2.09
CA CYS A 185 13.29 -0.67 -3.36
C CYS A 185 13.94 -2.00 -3.75
N LYS A 186 13.12 -2.88 -4.28
CA LYS A 186 13.54 -4.17 -4.79
C LYS A 186 12.50 -4.76 -5.73
N VAL A 187 12.96 -5.47 -6.73
CA VAL A 187 12.16 -6.28 -7.64
C VAL A 187 12.83 -7.63 -7.82
N PRO A 188 12.11 -8.68 -8.23
CA PRO A 188 12.71 -9.96 -8.56
C PRO A 188 13.77 -9.81 -9.66
N MET A 189 14.85 -10.59 -9.55
CA MET A 189 15.94 -10.56 -10.51
C MET A 189 15.44 -10.93 -11.90
N GLY A 190 15.78 -10.11 -12.90
CA GLY A 190 15.41 -10.34 -14.28
C GLY A 190 14.01 -9.88 -14.69
N SER A 191 13.20 -9.32 -13.75
CA SER A 191 11.87 -8.80 -14.09
C SER A 191 11.92 -7.51 -14.90
N PHE A 192 13.02 -6.75 -14.78
CA PHE A 192 13.19 -5.47 -15.47
C PHE A 192 14.63 -5.32 -15.98
N ASP A 193 14.77 -4.67 -17.14
CA ASP A 193 16.07 -4.33 -17.74
C ASP A 193 16.60 -2.97 -17.25
N THR A 194 15.79 -2.21 -16.50
CA THR A 194 16.10 -0.85 -16.05
C THR A 194 15.73 -0.65 -14.59
N ASP A 195 16.39 0.30 -13.91
CA ASP A 195 16.12 0.65 -12.52
C ASP A 195 14.89 1.57 -12.34
N GLU A 196 14.29 2.02 -13.42
CA GLU A 196 13.08 2.88 -13.40
C GLU A 196 12.13 2.55 -14.56
N CYS A 197 10.83 2.84 -14.36
CA CYS A 197 9.83 2.78 -15.42
C CYS A 197 8.77 3.88 -15.24
N ASP A 198 7.86 4.01 -16.21
CA ASP A 198 6.74 4.95 -16.11
C ASP A 198 5.83 4.62 -14.93
N ASN A 199 5.20 5.66 -14.38
CA ASN A 199 4.28 5.57 -13.24
C ASN A 199 2.93 4.94 -13.64
N ASP A 200 2.96 3.64 -13.90
CA ASP A 200 1.82 2.81 -14.24
C ASP A 200 2.00 1.40 -13.65
N ILE A 201 1.12 1.01 -12.76
CA ILE A 201 1.21 -0.28 -12.07
C ILE A 201 1.06 -1.47 -13.04
N MET A 202 0.37 -1.29 -14.17
CA MET A 202 0.21 -2.36 -15.16
C MET A 202 1.52 -2.74 -15.83
N ILE A 203 2.50 -1.81 -15.93
CA ILE A 203 3.84 -2.13 -16.42
C ILE A 203 4.51 -3.12 -15.45
N VAL A 204 4.38 -2.84 -14.16
CA VAL A 204 4.97 -3.69 -13.12
C VAL A 204 4.30 -5.06 -13.07
N ILE A 205 2.96 -5.09 -13.09
CA ILE A 205 2.20 -6.35 -13.07
C ILE A 205 2.62 -7.24 -14.23
N LYS A 206 2.66 -6.70 -15.45
CA LYS A 206 3.08 -7.45 -16.65
C LYS A 206 4.51 -7.97 -16.57
N ALA A 207 5.43 -7.19 -16.00
CA ALA A 207 6.82 -7.61 -15.83
C ALA A 207 6.98 -8.73 -14.78
N LEU A 208 5.97 -8.92 -13.93
CA LEU A 208 5.96 -9.94 -12.87
C LEU A 208 5.05 -11.14 -13.22
N GLU A 209 4.35 -11.15 -14.37
CA GLU A 209 3.45 -12.27 -14.76
C GLU A 209 4.21 -13.59 -14.95
N ASP A 210 5.48 -13.54 -15.33
CA ASP A 210 6.34 -14.73 -15.57
C ASP A 210 7.24 -15.06 -14.36
N TYR A 211 7.01 -14.45 -13.20
CA TYR A 211 7.82 -14.64 -12.00
C TYR A 211 7.27 -15.71 -11.03
#